data_be461c443bcf90135f330d0ad937b961
#
_entry.id   be461c443bcf90135f330d0ad937b961
#
_cell.length_a   1.000
_cell.length_b   1.000
_cell.length_c   1.000
_cell.angle_alpha   90.00
_cell.angle_beta   90.00
_cell.angle_gamma   90.00
#
_symmetry.space_group_name_H-M   'P 1'
#
loop_
_entity.id
_entity.type
_entity.pdbx_description
1 polymer ?
#
loop_
_entity_poly.entity_id
_entity_poly.type
_entity_poly.pdbx_seq_one_letter_code
_entity_poly.pdbx_strand_id
1 'polypeptide(L)'
;LSVVLGQKIILDKINCKIKSNSITAVLGPNGAGKSIFLQTINGLVSIQSGRLTFNSMQNNQEIREQQAMVFQTPVLLRRTVMANMQFVSNLRNKKSNQLLKNLLDKVGLEGYEEKPARLLSGGEKQRLSMARALIVNPNLLLFDEPTANLDPYSLNLIEDLVLEENSIGKTVIFTTHDMSQAKRLATDVIFLNKGKVLEQTVSKTFFKNPKTLEAQKYINGEILI
;
A
#
# COMPACT_ATOMS: atom_id res chain seq x y z
N LEU A 1 19.05 4.53 -2.04
CA LEU A 1 18.91 4.70 -0.59
C LEU A 1 19.18 3.40 0.15
N SER A 2 19.59 3.48 1.42
CA SER A 2 19.73 2.31 2.30
C SER A 2 19.06 2.58 3.64
N VAL A 3 18.54 1.50 4.25
CA VAL A 3 17.86 1.52 5.55
C VAL A 3 18.47 0.48 6.46
N VAL A 4 18.81 0.89 7.68
CA VAL A 4 19.37 0.04 8.73
C VAL A 4 18.44 0.08 9.94
N LEU A 5 18.08 -1.08 10.46
CA LEU A 5 17.31 -1.21 11.71
C LEU A 5 18.15 -2.00 12.73
N GLY A 6 18.48 -1.35 13.82
CA GLY A 6 19.47 -1.87 14.76
C GLY A 6 20.85 -2.01 14.08
N GLN A 7 21.37 -3.24 14.00
CA GLN A 7 22.64 -3.54 13.33
C GLN A 7 22.45 -4.19 11.95
N LYS A 8 21.20 -4.35 11.48
CA LYS A 8 20.90 -5.07 10.25
C LYS A 8 20.53 -4.12 9.11
N ILE A 9 21.19 -4.26 7.97
CA ILE A 9 20.78 -3.61 6.72
C ILE A 9 19.52 -4.31 6.23
N ILE A 10 18.40 -3.59 6.15
CA ILE A 10 17.11 -4.10 5.68
C ILE A 10 16.89 -3.77 4.20
N LEU A 11 17.25 -2.53 3.80
CA LEU A 11 17.26 -2.12 2.39
C LEU A 11 18.69 -1.69 2.04
N ASP A 12 19.24 -2.29 0.99
CA ASP A 12 20.62 -2.07 0.57
C ASP A 12 20.67 -1.43 -0.82
N LYS A 13 21.10 -0.18 -0.87
CA LYS A 13 21.35 0.59 -2.12
C LYS A 13 20.17 0.55 -3.09
N ILE A 14 18.94 0.62 -2.57
CA ILE A 14 17.73 0.68 -3.40
C ILE A 14 17.85 1.82 -4.39
N ASN A 15 17.68 1.49 -5.66
CA ASN A 15 17.60 2.44 -6.78
C ASN A 15 16.44 2.04 -7.68
N CYS A 16 15.36 2.80 -7.65
CA CYS A 16 14.18 2.57 -8.47
C CYS A 16 13.42 3.87 -8.68
N LYS A 17 12.57 3.89 -9.71
CA LYS A 17 11.71 5.03 -10.05
C LYS A 17 10.28 4.56 -10.21
N ILE A 18 9.36 5.14 -9.44
CA ILE A 18 7.93 4.86 -9.54
C ILE A 18 7.30 5.94 -10.39
N LYS A 19 6.49 5.53 -11.36
CA LYS A 19 5.80 6.44 -12.27
C LYS A 19 4.58 7.03 -11.56
N SER A 20 4.31 8.30 -11.78
CA SER A 20 3.03 8.90 -11.40
C SER A 20 1.88 8.21 -12.13
N ASN A 21 0.71 8.17 -11.50
CA ASN A 21 -0.51 7.57 -12.05
C ASN A 21 -0.33 6.09 -12.46
N SER A 22 0.57 5.37 -11.80
CA SER A 22 0.76 3.93 -11.99
C SER A 22 0.25 3.13 -10.80
N ILE A 23 -0.03 1.85 -11.03
CA ILE A 23 -0.22 0.86 -9.99
C ILE A 23 1.04 -0.01 -9.97
N THR A 24 1.89 0.15 -8.95
CA THR A 24 3.14 -0.59 -8.82
C THR A 24 3.03 -1.68 -7.78
N ALA A 25 3.20 -2.95 -8.19
CA ALA A 25 3.32 -4.06 -7.26
C ALA A 25 4.77 -4.22 -6.79
N VAL A 26 4.97 -4.30 -5.49
CA VAL A 26 6.25 -4.67 -4.87
C VAL A 26 6.18 -6.14 -4.49
N LEU A 27 6.88 -6.97 -5.25
CA LEU A 27 6.90 -8.42 -5.12
C LEU A 27 8.20 -8.89 -4.49
N GLY A 28 8.19 -10.08 -3.91
CA GLY A 28 9.36 -10.72 -3.33
C GLY A 28 9.02 -11.62 -2.15
N PRO A 29 9.96 -12.47 -1.72
CA PRO A 29 9.73 -13.42 -0.63
C PRO A 29 9.49 -12.71 0.71
N ASN A 30 9.03 -13.48 1.71
CA ASN A 30 8.93 -12.99 3.07
C ASN A 30 10.31 -12.58 3.59
N GLY A 31 10.37 -11.46 4.31
CA GLY A 31 11.65 -10.91 4.77
C GLY A 31 12.47 -10.15 3.73
N ALA A 32 12.00 -10.02 2.47
CA ALA A 32 12.71 -9.26 1.43
C ALA A 32 12.82 -7.75 1.71
N GLY A 33 12.02 -7.21 2.65
CA GLY A 33 12.02 -5.78 3.00
C GLY A 33 10.85 -4.99 2.43
N LYS A 34 9.80 -5.65 1.88
CA LYS A 34 8.66 -4.99 1.21
C LYS A 34 7.95 -3.96 2.10
N SER A 35 7.55 -4.34 3.31
CA SER A 35 6.87 -3.43 4.26
C SER A 35 7.77 -2.25 4.65
N ILE A 36 9.06 -2.51 4.90
CA ILE A 36 10.02 -1.46 5.23
C ILE A 36 10.22 -0.51 4.04
N PHE A 37 10.19 -1.02 2.82
CA PHE A 37 10.24 -0.21 1.61
C PHE A 37 9.04 0.76 1.53
N LEU A 38 7.81 0.29 1.77
CA LEU A 38 6.63 1.15 1.80
C LEU A 38 6.70 2.17 2.94
N GLN A 39 7.07 1.73 4.14
CA GLN A 39 7.21 2.60 5.32
C GLN A 39 8.30 3.67 5.11
N THR A 40 9.36 3.34 4.39
CA THR A 40 10.42 4.30 4.02
C THR A 40 9.88 5.35 3.04
N ILE A 41 9.10 4.94 2.04
CA ILE A 41 8.44 5.88 1.10
C ILE A 41 7.51 6.81 1.86
N ASN A 42 6.72 6.29 2.80
CA ASN A 42 5.81 7.09 3.62
C ASN A 42 6.55 8.01 4.62
N GLY A 43 7.83 7.75 4.90
CA GLY A 43 8.62 8.50 5.87
C GLY A 43 8.44 8.05 7.32
N LEU A 44 7.85 6.87 7.56
CA LEU A 44 7.76 6.24 8.88
C LEU A 44 9.09 5.61 9.31
N VAL A 45 9.91 5.21 8.34
CA VAL A 45 11.26 4.68 8.55
C VAL A 45 12.26 5.61 7.89
N SER A 46 13.27 6.03 8.67
CA SER A 46 14.32 6.93 8.20
C SER A 46 15.33 6.21 7.30
N ILE A 47 15.79 6.91 6.27
CA ILE A 47 16.88 6.44 5.41
C ILE A 47 18.23 6.71 6.11
N GLN A 48 19.15 5.73 6.06
CA GLN A 48 20.51 5.87 6.58
C GLN A 48 21.42 6.57 5.57
N SER A 49 21.25 6.30 4.30
CA SER A 49 22.03 6.90 3.21
C SER A 49 21.24 7.00 1.92
N GLY A 50 21.64 7.91 1.04
CA GLY A 50 20.96 8.17 -0.22
C GLY A 50 19.85 9.22 -0.09
N ARG A 51 18.90 9.20 -1.01
CA ARG A 51 17.81 10.18 -1.07
C ARG A 51 16.51 9.54 -1.55
N LEU A 52 15.39 10.08 -1.11
CA LEU A 52 14.04 9.78 -1.61
C LEU A 52 13.44 11.11 -2.08
N THR A 53 12.97 11.13 -3.31
CA THR A 53 12.38 12.34 -3.91
C THR A 53 11.02 12.05 -4.53
N PHE A 54 10.13 13.03 -4.49
CA PHE A 54 8.82 13.04 -5.15
C PHE A 54 8.80 14.25 -6.10
N ASN A 55 8.67 14.02 -7.41
CA ASN A 55 8.75 15.08 -8.42
C ASN A 55 9.95 16.02 -8.21
N SER A 56 11.13 15.43 -7.95
CA SER A 56 12.40 16.12 -7.66
C SER A 56 12.46 16.84 -6.28
N MET A 57 11.40 16.88 -5.50
CA MET A 57 11.39 17.41 -4.14
C MET A 57 11.75 16.32 -3.12
N GLN A 58 12.45 16.69 -2.05
CA GLN A 58 12.72 15.75 -0.95
C GLN A 58 11.44 15.45 -0.17
N ASN A 59 11.37 14.24 0.41
CA ASN A 59 10.26 13.82 1.26
C ASN A 59 10.19 14.69 2.53
N ASN A 60 9.34 15.70 2.51
CA ASN A 60 9.07 16.62 3.60
C ASN A 60 7.67 16.37 4.20
N GLN A 61 7.26 17.18 5.18
CA GLN A 61 5.95 17.03 5.80
C GLN A 61 4.80 17.25 4.82
N GLU A 62 4.90 18.25 3.95
CA GLU A 62 3.87 18.57 2.96
C GLU A 62 3.64 17.42 1.98
N ILE A 63 4.71 16.77 1.52
CA ILE A 63 4.64 15.57 0.68
C ILE A 63 4.02 14.40 1.44
N ARG A 64 4.40 14.19 2.71
CA ARG A 64 3.81 13.12 3.54
C ARG A 64 2.33 13.32 3.81
N GLU A 65 1.86 14.56 3.89
CA GLU A 65 0.44 14.88 4.02
C GLU A 65 -0.40 14.50 2.80
N GLN A 66 0.24 14.37 1.63
CA GLN A 66 -0.37 13.89 0.38
C GLN A 66 -0.25 12.37 0.19
N GLN A 67 0.17 11.65 1.21
CA GLN A 67 0.29 10.20 1.19
C GLN A 67 -0.63 9.57 2.21
N ALA A 68 -1.10 8.37 1.92
CA ALA A 68 -1.78 7.54 2.90
C ALA A 68 -1.25 6.11 2.82
N MET A 69 -1.09 5.48 3.99
CA MET A 69 -0.65 4.10 4.09
C MET A 69 -1.68 3.27 4.83
N VAL A 70 -2.00 2.10 4.26
CA VAL A 70 -2.82 1.06 4.88
C VAL A 70 -1.92 -0.13 5.18
N PHE A 71 -1.89 -0.52 6.45
CA PHE A 71 -1.07 -1.62 6.92
C PHE A 71 -1.76 -2.97 6.73
N GLN A 72 -1.00 -4.03 6.68
CA GLN A 72 -1.48 -5.41 6.62
C GLN A 72 -2.43 -5.74 7.78
N THR A 73 -2.11 -5.30 8.99
CA THR A 73 -2.99 -5.42 10.15
C THR A 73 -3.65 -4.08 10.46
N PRO A 74 -4.97 -3.96 10.30
CA PRO A 74 -5.68 -2.71 10.56
C PRO A 74 -5.57 -2.26 12.02
N VAL A 75 -5.12 -1.02 12.24
CA VAL A 75 -5.13 -0.39 13.57
C VAL A 75 -6.30 0.57 13.68
N LEU A 76 -7.31 0.19 14.46
CA LEU A 76 -8.53 0.96 14.66
C LEU A 76 -8.67 1.41 16.11
N LEU A 77 -9.31 2.58 16.30
CA LEU A 77 -9.65 3.06 17.62
C LEU A 77 -10.80 2.20 18.21
N ARG A 78 -10.80 1.99 19.52
CA ARG A 78 -11.89 1.30 20.25
C ARG A 78 -13.14 2.18 20.34
N ARG A 79 -13.65 2.61 19.19
CA ARG A 79 -14.81 3.51 19.04
C ARG A 79 -15.72 2.96 17.93
N THR A 80 -16.79 3.68 17.59
CA THR A 80 -17.65 3.34 16.45
C THR A 80 -16.91 3.51 15.12
N VAL A 81 -17.44 2.97 14.03
CA VAL A 81 -16.96 3.14 12.67
C VAL A 81 -16.88 4.63 12.33
N MET A 82 -17.99 5.38 12.52
CA MET A 82 -18.02 6.80 12.26
C MET A 82 -16.99 7.58 13.10
N ALA A 83 -16.83 7.24 14.38
CA ALA A 83 -15.85 7.92 15.23
C ALA A 83 -14.39 7.66 14.80
N ASN A 84 -14.11 6.52 14.17
CA ASN A 84 -12.81 6.24 13.52
C ASN A 84 -12.58 7.14 12.30
N MET A 85 -13.63 7.37 11.50
CA MET A 85 -13.57 8.29 10.34
C MET A 85 -13.40 9.75 10.80
N GLN A 86 -14.23 10.19 11.75
CA GLN A 86 -14.19 11.55 12.29
C GLN A 86 -12.83 11.89 12.92
N PHE A 87 -12.16 10.95 13.55
CA PHE A 87 -10.84 11.16 14.13
C PHE A 87 -9.84 11.63 13.06
N VAL A 88 -9.76 10.94 11.93
CA VAL A 88 -8.86 11.32 10.82
C VAL A 88 -9.31 12.64 10.17
N SER A 89 -10.61 12.79 9.96
CA SER A 89 -11.21 14.01 9.40
C SER A 89 -10.88 15.26 10.21
N ASN A 90 -10.96 15.17 11.53
CA ASN A 90 -10.66 16.27 12.44
C ASN A 90 -9.16 16.64 12.42
N LEU A 91 -8.27 15.66 12.36
CA LEU A 91 -6.82 15.90 12.23
C LEU A 91 -6.44 16.63 10.95
N ARG A 92 -7.26 16.54 9.91
CA ARG A 92 -7.03 17.15 8.59
C ARG A 92 -7.96 18.33 8.31
N ASN A 93 -8.72 18.82 9.31
CA ASN A 93 -9.69 19.91 9.18
C ASN A 93 -10.73 19.70 8.05
N LYS A 94 -11.05 18.44 7.71
CA LYS A 94 -12.03 18.05 6.68
C LYS A 94 -13.34 17.63 7.34
N LYS A 95 -14.14 18.57 7.83
CA LYS A 95 -15.33 18.34 8.66
C LYS A 95 -16.63 18.10 7.86
N SER A 96 -16.63 17.25 6.86
CA SER A 96 -17.86 16.92 6.12
C SER A 96 -18.38 15.54 6.49
N ASN A 97 -19.47 15.46 7.25
CA ASN A 97 -20.12 14.18 7.57
C ASN A 97 -20.62 13.47 6.29
N GLN A 98 -21.06 14.22 5.29
CA GLN A 98 -21.49 13.63 4.01
C GLN A 98 -20.31 12.94 3.30
N LEU A 99 -19.13 13.56 3.27
CA LEU A 99 -17.92 12.92 2.72
C LEU A 99 -17.62 11.60 3.43
N LEU A 100 -17.72 11.58 4.78
CA LEU A 100 -17.41 10.38 5.56
C LEU A 100 -18.40 9.24 5.26
N LYS A 101 -19.69 9.55 5.13
CA LYS A 101 -20.69 8.57 4.72
C LYS A 101 -20.43 8.03 3.33
N ASN A 102 -20.20 8.90 2.35
CA ASN A 102 -19.89 8.48 0.98
C ASN A 102 -18.66 7.56 0.91
N LEU A 103 -17.64 7.81 1.75
CA LEU A 103 -16.47 6.94 1.82
C LEU A 103 -16.78 5.60 2.48
N LEU A 104 -17.68 5.55 3.47
CA LEU A 104 -18.15 4.29 4.05
C LEU A 104 -18.95 3.47 3.03
N ASP A 105 -19.85 4.12 2.28
CA ASP A 105 -20.62 3.48 1.20
C ASP A 105 -19.69 2.91 0.13
N LYS A 106 -18.68 3.70 -0.28
CA LYS A 106 -17.66 3.31 -1.27
C LYS A 106 -16.90 2.03 -0.87
N VAL A 107 -16.69 1.79 0.41
CA VAL A 107 -16.03 0.57 0.91
C VAL A 107 -17.01 -0.50 1.41
N GLY A 108 -18.31 -0.37 1.12
CA GLY A 108 -19.34 -1.35 1.51
C GLY A 108 -19.53 -1.45 3.01
N LEU A 109 -19.51 -0.30 3.72
CA LEU A 109 -19.79 -0.16 5.16
C LEU A 109 -20.94 0.81 5.41
N GLU A 110 -21.86 0.99 4.46
CA GLU A 110 -23.10 1.73 4.63
C GLU A 110 -23.92 1.14 5.78
N GLY A 111 -24.47 2.00 6.63
CA GLY A 111 -25.27 1.59 7.80
C GLY A 111 -24.44 1.08 9.00
N TYR A 112 -23.10 1.10 8.92
CA TYR A 112 -22.23 0.63 10.00
C TYR A 112 -21.73 1.76 10.90
N GLU A 113 -22.21 2.98 10.74
CA GLU A 113 -21.70 4.19 11.38
C GLU A 113 -21.56 4.05 12.88
N GLU A 114 -22.60 3.51 13.53
CA GLU A 114 -22.67 3.34 14.98
C GLU A 114 -22.12 2.00 15.48
N LYS A 115 -21.78 1.08 14.56
CA LYS A 115 -21.22 -0.23 14.93
C LYS A 115 -19.84 -0.05 15.59
N PRO A 116 -19.59 -0.68 16.75
CA PRO A 116 -18.25 -0.66 17.36
C PRO A 116 -17.23 -1.31 16.43
N ALA A 117 -16.12 -0.60 16.09
CA ALA A 117 -15.13 -1.08 15.14
C ALA A 117 -14.44 -2.38 15.58
N ARG A 118 -14.42 -2.69 16.88
CA ARG A 118 -13.90 -3.97 17.40
C ARG A 118 -14.70 -5.18 16.94
N LEU A 119 -16.00 -5.01 16.64
CA LEU A 119 -16.92 -6.05 16.21
C LEU A 119 -16.90 -6.31 14.69
N LEU A 120 -16.12 -5.54 13.95
CA LEU A 120 -15.93 -5.74 12.52
C LEU A 120 -15.13 -7.03 12.25
N SER A 121 -15.46 -7.72 11.16
CA SER A 121 -14.65 -8.81 10.59
C SER A 121 -13.28 -8.29 10.13
N GLY A 122 -12.36 -9.18 9.77
CA GLY A 122 -11.06 -8.80 9.23
C GLY A 122 -11.18 -7.95 7.95
N GLY A 123 -12.03 -8.38 7.02
CA GLY A 123 -12.29 -7.64 5.78
C GLY A 123 -12.95 -6.29 6.00
N GLU A 124 -13.96 -6.21 6.90
CA GLU A 124 -14.59 -4.94 7.28
C GLU A 124 -13.60 -3.96 7.92
N LYS A 125 -12.69 -4.45 8.78
CA LYS A 125 -11.62 -3.63 9.38
C LYS A 125 -10.68 -3.09 8.32
N GLN A 126 -10.29 -3.92 7.37
CA GLN A 126 -9.40 -3.50 6.28
C GLN A 126 -10.08 -2.44 5.40
N ARG A 127 -11.35 -2.65 5.03
CA ARG A 127 -12.13 -1.70 4.26
C ARG A 127 -12.32 -0.36 5.00
N LEU A 128 -12.56 -0.39 6.32
CA LEU A 128 -12.58 0.82 7.14
C LEU A 128 -11.22 1.54 7.15
N SER A 129 -10.11 0.81 7.20
CA SER A 129 -8.77 1.40 7.11
C SER A 129 -8.53 2.09 5.78
N MET A 130 -9.04 1.52 4.68
CA MET A 130 -8.98 2.15 3.35
C MET A 130 -9.84 3.41 3.29
N ALA A 131 -11.10 3.37 3.80
CA ALA A 131 -11.94 4.56 3.88
C ALA A 131 -11.25 5.70 4.64
N ARG A 132 -10.60 5.39 5.77
CA ARG A 132 -9.81 6.36 6.55
C ARG A 132 -8.63 6.95 5.74
N ALA A 133 -7.93 6.12 4.96
CA ALA A 133 -6.85 6.57 4.10
C ALA A 133 -7.33 7.54 3.01
N LEU A 134 -8.55 7.36 2.50
CA LEU A 134 -9.11 8.22 1.46
C LEU A 134 -9.61 9.58 1.96
N ILE A 135 -9.86 9.76 3.27
CA ILE A 135 -10.31 11.04 3.85
C ILE A 135 -9.37 12.19 3.48
N VAL A 136 -8.06 11.93 3.45
CA VAL A 136 -7.06 12.96 3.16
C VAL A 136 -6.93 13.28 1.67
N ASN A 137 -7.63 12.53 0.81
CA ASN A 137 -7.53 12.61 -0.64
C ASN A 137 -6.06 12.58 -1.12
N PRO A 138 -5.33 11.49 -0.85
CA PRO A 138 -3.90 11.42 -1.11
C PRO A 138 -3.59 11.32 -2.60
N ASN A 139 -2.43 11.81 -3.02
CA ASN A 139 -1.88 11.61 -4.36
C ASN A 139 -1.15 10.26 -4.47
N LEU A 140 -0.68 9.73 -3.33
CA LEU A 140 0.00 8.43 -3.24
C LEU A 140 -0.66 7.55 -2.19
N LEU A 141 -1.10 6.38 -2.62
CA LEU A 141 -1.65 5.32 -1.78
C LEU A 141 -0.62 4.19 -1.65
N LEU A 142 -0.34 3.80 -0.42
CA LEU A 142 0.58 2.73 -0.07
C LEU A 142 -0.19 1.62 0.65
N PHE A 143 -0.18 0.42 0.10
CA PHE A 143 -0.91 -0.72 0.65
C PHE A 143 0.03 -1.88 0.97
N ASP A 144 0.16 -2.21 2.24
CA ASP A 144 0.98 -3.33 2.68
C ASP A 144 0.10 -4.57 2.84
N GLU A 145 0.15 -5.47 1.86
CA GLU A 145 -0.65 -6.70 1.77
C GLU A 145 -2.15 -6.49 2.08
N PRO A 146 -2.84 -5.58 1.38
CA PRO A 146 -4.16 -5.07 1.78
C PRO A 146 -5.27 -6.14 1.73
N THR A 147 -5.02 -7.25 1.06
CA THR A 147 -6.02 -8.32 0.81
C THR A 147 -5.63 -9.65 1.45
N ALA A 148 -4.58 -9.67 2.28
CA ALA A 148 -4.16 -10.89 2.95
C ALA A 148 -5.26 -11.45 3.87
N ASN A 149 -5.57 -12.75 3.71
CA ASN A 149 -6.56 -13.47 4.53
C ASN A 149 -7.98 -12.89 4.48
N LEU A 150 -8.37 -12.25 3.37
CA LEU A 150 -9.72 -11.71 3.20
C LEU A 150 -10.61 -12.69 2.42
N ASP A 151 -11.91 -12.56 2.66
CA ASP A 151 -12.93 -13.23 1.86
C ASP A 151 -12.97 -12.64 0.43
N PRO A 152 -13.48 -13.40 -0.57
CA PRO A 152 -13.49 -12.97 -1.97
C PRO A 152 -14.26 -11.67 -2.21
N TYR A 153 -15.30 -11.39 -1.44
CA TYR A 153 -16.08 -10.16 -1.57
C TYR A 153 -15.25 -8.94 -1.14
N SER A 154 -14.63 -9.00 0.04
CA SER A 154 -13.75 -7.93 0.52
C SER A 154 -12.54 -7.72 -0.38
N LEU A 155 -11.98 -8.81 -0.94
CA LEU A 155 -10.88 -8.73 -1.90
C LEU A 155 -11.30 -7.94 -3.14
N ASN A 156 -12.42 -8.29 -3.77
CA ASN A 156 -12.90 -7.61 -4.97
C ASN A 156 -13.15 -6.12 -4.72
N LEU A 157 -13.84 -5.77 -3.63
CA LEU A 157 -14.08 -4.36 -3.27
C LEU A 157 -12.78 -3.57 -3.11
N ILE A 158 -11.74 -4.17 -2.55
CA ILE A 158 -10.44 -3.52 -2.38
C ILE A 158 -9.74 -3.35 -3.74
N GLU A 159 -9.78 -4.37 -4.61
CA GLU A 159 -9.21 -4.29 -5.95
C GLU A 159 -9.91 -3.22 -6.80
N ASP A 160 -11.23 -3.19 -6.78
CA ASP A 160 -12.03 -2.17 -7.49
C ASP A 160 -11.70 -0.77 -6.99
N LEU A 161 -11.56 -0.60 -5.68
CA LEU A 161 -11.16 0.67 -5.09
C LEU A 161 -9.76 1.12 -5.55
N VAL A 162 -8.80 0.21 -5.63
CA VAL A 162 -7.46 0.48 -6.15
C VAL A 162 -7.51 0.96 -7.60
N LEU A 163 -8.28 0.29 -8.44
CA LEU A 163 -8.46 0.64 -9.86
C LEU A 163 -9.15 2.00 -10.01
N GLU A 164 -10.20 2.23 -9.25
CA GLU A 164 -10.93 3.51 -9.28
C GLU A 164 -10.05 4.68 -8.85
N GLU A 165 -9.33 4.56 -7.72
CA GLU A 165 -8.44 5.62 -7.25
C GLU A 165 -7.30 5.90 -8.25
N ASN A 166 -6.79 4.88 -8.92
CA ASN A 166 -5.81 5.07 -9.98
C ASN A 166 -6.40 5.72 -11.23
N SER A 167 -7.64 5.38 -11.60
CA SER A 167 -8.31 5.95 -12.78
C SER A 167 -8.50 7.47 -12.69
N ILE A 168 -8.60 8.01 -11.49
CA ILE A 168 -8.67 9.46 -11.21
C ILE A 168 -7.29 10.10 -10.99
N GLY A 169 -6.21 9.39 -11.38
CA GLY A 169 -4.84 9.93 -11.45
C GLY A 169 -3.98 9.72 -10.19
N LYS A 170 -4.41 8.92 -9.22
CA LYS A 170 -3.59 8.62 -8.05
C LYS A 170 -2.54 7.56 -8.36
N THR A 171 -1.40 7.68 -7.73
CA THR A 171 -0.36 6.65 -7.76
C THR A 171 -0.60 5.65 -6.65
N VAL A 172 -0.55 4.37 -6.98
CA VAL A 172 -0.72 3.27 -6.02
C VAL A 172 0.52 2.40 -5.98
N ILE A 173 1.00 2.09 -4.78
CA ILE A 173 2.04 1.09 -4.56
C ILE A 173 1.49 0.07 -3.57
N PHE A 174 1.54 -1.19 -3.92
CA PHE A 174 1.08 -2.25 -3.03
C PHE A 174 2.05 -3.42 -2.96
N THR A 175 2.12 -4.05 -1.80
CA THR A 175 2.79 -5.33 -1.64
C THR A 175 1.78 -6.45 -1.70
N THR A 176 2.16 -7.58 -2.24
CA THR A 176 1.37 -8.81 -2.20
C THR A 176 2.26 -10.03 -2.40
N HIS A 177 1.80 -11.15 -1.91
CA HIS A 177 2.35 -12.47 -2.25
C HIS A 177 1.45 -13.23 -3.26
N ASP A 178 0.28 -12.68 -3.60
CA ASP A 178 -0.62 -13.23 -4.62
C ASP A 178 -0.22 -12.73 -6.02
N MET A 179 0.36 -13.65 -6.80
CA MET A 179 0.76 -13.39 -8.19
C MET A 179 -0.43 -13.06 -9.10
N SER A 180 -1.59 -13.64 -8.82
CA SER A 180 -2.79 -13.39 -9.62
C SER A 180 -3.30 -11.98 -9.41
N GLN A 181 -3.30 -11.50 -8.17
CA GLN A 181 -3.60 -10.11 -7.83
C GLN A 181 -2.63 -9.14 -8.51
N ALA A 182 -1.32 -9.41 -8.39
CA ALA A 182 -0.31 -8.56 -9.03
C ALA A 182 -0.49 -8.50 -10.56
N LYS A 183 -0.82 -9.62 -11.21
CA LYS A 183 -1.11 -9.67 -12.65
C LYS A 183 -2.36 -8.87 -13.05
N ARG A 184 -3.41 -8.88 -12.21
CA ARG A 184 -4.66 -8.16 -12.50
C ARG A 184 -4.52 -6.65 -12.34
N LEU A 185 -3.84 -6.20 -11.27
CA LEU A 185 -3.84 -4.80 -10.87
C LEU A 185 -2.62 -4.02 -11.37
N ALA A 186 -1.43 -4.62 -11.34
CA ALA A 186 -0.21 -3.85 -11.51
C ALA A 186 0.07 -3.46 -12.97
N THR A 187 0.41 -2.20 -13.18
CA THR A 187 1.02 -1.70 -14.42
C THR A 187 2.52 -1.95 -14.43
N ASP A 188 3.17 -1.80 -13.30
CA ASP A 188 4.61 -1.94 -13.10
C ASP A 188 4.91 -2.85 -11.89
N VAL A 189 6.06 -3.52 -11.92
CA VAL A 189 6.54 -4.40 -10.85
C VAL A 189 7.93 -3.96 -10.39
N ILE A 190 8.12 -3.95 -9.09
CA ILE A 190 9.43 -3.91 -8.43
C ILE A 190 9.62 -5.24 -7.72
N PHE A 191 10.61 -6.02 -8.13
CA PHE A 191 10.96 -7.27 -7.49
C PHE A 191 12.08 -7.06 -6.49
N LEU A 192 11.76 -7.30 -5.22
CA LEU A 192 12.64 -7.09 -4.08
C LEU A 192 13.08 -8.44 -3.50
N ASN A 193 14.38 -8.63 -3.31
CA ASN A 193 14.92 -9.80 -2.63
C ASN A 193 16.11 -9.41 -1.76
N LYS A 194 16.16 -9.92 -0.52
CA LYS A 194 17.25 -9.68 0.45
C LYS A 194 17.62 -8.17 0.56
N GLY A 195 16.59 -7.31 0.57
CA GLY A 195 16.75 -5.86 0.69
C GLY A 195 17.23 -5.14 -0.57
N LYS A 196 17.28 -5.80 -1.72
CA LYS A 196 17.73 -5.23 -3.00
C LYS A 196 16.63 -5.28 -4.06
N VAL A 197 16.51 -4.24 -4.87
CA VAL A 197 15.69 -4.29 -6.08
C VAL A 197 16.50 -5.05 -7.14
N LEU A 198 16.04 -6.26 -7.47
CA LEU A 198 16.69 -7.08 -8.48
C LEU A 198 16.13 -6.80 -9.87
N GLU A 199 14.84 -6.45 -9.95
CA GLU A 199 14.21 -6.15 -11.22
C GLU A 199 13.14 -5.08 -11.04
N GLN A 200 13.05 -4.15 -12.00
CA GLN A 200 11.95 -3.21 -12.15
C GLN A 200 11.53 -3.16 -13.61
N THR A 201 10.28 -3.48 -13.89
CA THR A 201 9.78 -3.54 -15.27
C THR A 201 8.24 -3.45 -15.31
N VAL A 202 7.69 -3.34 -16.51
CA VAL A 202 6.24 -3.40 -16.75
C VAL A 202 5.71 -4.77 -16.36
N SER A 203 4.54 -4.83 -15.71
CA SER A 203 3.93 -6.05 -15.19
C SER A 203 3.86 -7.17 -16.24
N LYS A 204 3.36 -6.89 -17.43
CA LYS A 204 3.29 -7.88 -18.53
C LYS A 204 4.64 -8.50 -18.86
N THR A 205 5.71 -7.70 -18.83
CA THR A 205 7.08 -8.18 -19.10
C THR A 205 7.59 -9.04 -17.95
N PHE A 206 7.39 -8.59 -16.71
CA PHE A 206 7.81 -9.32 -15.52
C PHE A 206 7.25 -10.76 -15.49
N PHE A 207 5.95 -10.90 -15.69
CA PHE A 207 5.28 -12.19 -15.62
C PHE A 207 5.48 -13.09 -16.85
N LYS A 208 5.83 -12.52 -18.02
CA LYS A 208 6.05 -13.29 -19.25
C LYS A 208 7.51 -13.66 -19.45
N ASN A 209 8.42 -12.74 -19.14
CA ASN A 209 9.85 -12.89 -19.41
C ASN A 209 10.68 -12.17 -18.34
N PRO A 210 10.71 -12.69 -17.09
CA PRO A 210 11.52 -12.14 -16.02
C PRO A 210 13.00 -12.24 -16.35
N LYS A 211 13.78 -11.19 -16.05
CA LYS A 211 15.18 -11.07 -16.44
C LYS A 211 16.13 -11.77 -15.47
N THR A 212 15.78 -11.80 -14.18
CA THR A 212 16.65 -12.37 -13.15
C THR A 212 16.24 -13.81 -12.84
N LEU A 213 17.22 -14.64 -12.52
CA LEU A 213 16.96 -16.04 -12.14
C LEU A 213 16.06 -16.13 -10.89
N GLU A 214 16.27 -15.23 -9.94
CA GLU A 214 15.45 -15.12 -8.73
C GLU A 214 14.00 -14.79 -9.05
N ALA A 215 13.75 -13.87 -9.99
CA ALA A 215 12.39 -13.54 -10.40
C ALA A 215 11.73 -14.72 -11.13
N GLN A 216 12.47 -15.46 -11.97
CA GLN A 216 11.98 -16.68 -12.62
C GLN A 216 11.57 -17.73 -11.60
N LYS A 217 12.44 -18.04 -10.65
CA LYS A 217 12.15 -18.98 -9.56
C LYS A 217 10.95 -18.54 -8.73
N TYR A 218 10.89 -17.25 -8.37
CA TYR A 218 9.81 -16.68 -7.59
C TYR A 218 8.45 -16.82 -8.28
N ILE A 219 8.38 -16.54 -9.59
CA ILE A 219 7.13 -16.65 -10.37
C ILE A 219 6.71 -18.13 -10.49
N ASN A 220 7.67 -19.06 -10.59
CA ASN A 220 7.41 -20.50 -10.64
C ASN A 220 7.06 -21.11 -9.27
N GLY A 221 7.04 -20.32 -8.19
CA GLY A 221 6.77 -20.83 -6.83
C GLY A 221 7.93 -21.59 -6.20
N GLU A 222 9.16 -21.45 -6.72
CA GLU A 222 10.34 -22.06 -6.17
C GLU A 222 10.86 -21.28 -4.95
N ILE A 223 11.47 -22.01 -4.00
CA ILE A 223 12.04 -21.40 -2.79
C ILE A 223 13.31 -20.62 -3.18
N LEU A 224 13.34 -19.35 -2.79
CA LEU A 224 14.53 -18.51 -2.91
C LEU A 224 15.36 -18.62 -1.62
N ILE A 225 16.50 -19.26 -1.70
CA ILE A 225 17.45 -19.43 -0.59
C ILE A 225 18.43 -18.23 -0.54
#